data_cb015236a308e6688e6d4783817f2a45
#
_entry.id   cb015236a308e6688e6d4783817f2a45
#
_cell.length_a   1.000
_cell.length_b   1.000
_cell.length_c   1.000
_cell.angle_alpha   90.00
_cell.angle_beta   90.00
_cell.angle_gamma   90.00
#
_symmetry.space_group_name_H-M   'P 1'
#
loop_
_entity.id
_entity.type
_entity.pdbx_description
1 polymer ?
#
loop_
_entity_poly.entity_id
_entity_poly.type
_entity_poly.pdbx_seq_one_letter_code
_entity_poly.pdbx_strand_id
1 'polypeptide(L)'
;MQHIYLIDGEMLKDGMKAGFANLIKYKEHINYLNVFPVPDGDTGTNMFLTVSSAVKEMESVDSDEVGPLVQAMAKGALMGARGNSGVILSQLFRGFAGQLKNNKVIDYKDFTNASEKAVKMAYKAVLKPVEGTILTVAKAVAQGIKDASYSTKEIPTLLNKGITAGEKALEKTPEMLPVLAKAGVVDAGGKGLLVILQGIANYLDGKDIEDIKLEIINEPATNLAVEDIGDYIYCTECVIKGQKLDEKEVLEEIKSLGDSTIVVGDNNLLKVHIHSNNPGKILEIGLKYGSLHDLKIENMMDQSRQLTNHGNIDDETKEIGVVAVVAGEGLKKILESMGADIVIEGGQTMNPSTEDLLSAINGINASNILILPNNSNIIMAAQQAAELTEKAVMVVPTKNFPQGMSAMLGYDSGEDLETNYNNMMEHFKNILTGEITYAIRNTVFGDIEITQGDILAILEGNIIHTGKGIRDVTMQLLTTMVENEEAELITVFYGKDLDEEEAKTLQQEFNKKYPNVEFELYQGGQPLYHYIISAE
;
A
#
# COMPACT_ATOMS: atom_id res chain seq x y z
N MET A 1 -29.44 11.80 -23.14
CA MET A 1 -28.86 12.22 -21.84
C MET A 1 -30.03 12.39 -20.88
N GLN A 2 -29.97 11.73 -19.73
CA GLN A 2 -30.92 11.99 -18.66
C GLN A 2 -30.59 13.33 -17.99
N HIS A 3 -31.60 14.19 -17.79
CA HIS A 3 -31.42 15.45 -17.07
C HIS A 3 -31.46 15.20 -15.56
N ILE A 4 -30.31 14.99 -14.93
CA ILE A 4 -30.19 14.68 -13.49
C ILE A 4 -29.87 15.95 -12.74
N TYR A 5 -30.79 16.40 -11.89
CA TYR A 5 -30.68 17.59 -11.04
C TYR A 5 -30.45 17.25 -9.56
N LEU A 6 -30.74 16.01 -9.17
CA LEU A 6 -30.60 15.49 -7.82
C LEU A 6 -29.99 14.09 -7.88
N ILE A 7 -29.10 13.77 -6.99
CA ILE A 7 -28.55 12.43 -6.77
C ILE A 7 -29.06 11.95 -5.42
N ASP A 8 -29.73 10.80 -5.40
CA ASP A 8 -30.12 10.09 -4.18
C ASP A 8 -29.06 9.08 -3.75
N GLY A 9 -29.36 8.31 -2.71
CA GLY A 9 -28.41 7.35 -2.17
C GLY A 9 -28.15 6.16 -3.09
N GLU A 10 -29.16 5.68 -3.84
CA GLU A 10 -29.01 4.59 -4.79
C GLU A 10 -28.10 5.02 -5.96
N MET A 11 -28.37 6.18 -6.55
CA MET A 11 -27.53 6.74 -7.60
C MET A 11 -26.09 6.97 -7.14
N LEU A 12 -25.90 7.37 -5.88
CA LEU A 12 -24.56 7.55 -5.30
C LEU A 12 -23.83 6.21 -5.16
N LYS A 13 -24.48 5.18 -4.63
CA LYS A 13 -23.92 3.82 -4.53
C LYS A 13 -23.50 3.29 -5.90
N ASP A 14 -24.39 3.33 -6.86
CA ASP A 14 -24.13 2.79 -8.20
C ASP A 14 -23.10 3.62 -8.97
N GLY A 15 -23.11 4.94 -8.81
CA GLY A 15 -22.07 5.81 -9.35
C GLY A 15 -20.68 5.45 -8.80
N MET A 16 -20.57 5.20 -7.49
CA MET A 16 -19.30 4.78 -6.87
C MET A 16 -18.84 3.41 -7.34
N LYS A 17 -19.77 2.44 -7.52
CA LYS A 17 -19.46 1.13 -8.12
C LYS A 17 -18.96 1.27 -9.55
N ALA A 18 -19.56 2.14 -10.34
CA ALA A 18 -19.12 2.43 -11.71
C ALA A 18 -17.73 3.06 -11.74
N GLY A 19 -17.45 3.99 -10.82
CA GLY A 19 -16.12 4.56 -10.63
C GLY A 19 -15.07 3.50 -10.27
N PHE A 20 -15.41 2.61 -9.35
CA PHE A 20 -14.57 1.49 -8.94
C PHE A 20 -14.31 0.51 -10.10
N ALA A 21 -15.36 0.11 -10.81
CA ALA A 21 -15.27 -0.77 -11.97
C ALA A 21 -14.34 -0.18 -13.05
N ASN A 22 -14.42 1.13 -13.28
CA ASN A 22 -13.55 1.80 -14.23
C ASN A 22 -12.09 1.83 -13.73
N LEU A 23 -11.87 2.01 -12.41
CA LEU A 23 -10.54 1.97 -11.82
C LEU A 23 -9.88 0.59 -12.00
N ILE A 24 -10.63 -0.51 -11.85
CA ILE A 24 -10.15 -1.88 -12.09
C ILE A 24 -9.58 -2.01 -13.51
N LYS A 25 -10.30 -1.52 -14.53
CA LYS A 25 -9.86 -1.55 -15.94
C LYS A 25 -8.53 -0.85 -16.16
N TYR A 26 -8.29 0.23 -15.45
CA TYR A 26 -7.12 1.09 -15.67
C TYR A 26 -6.03 0.92 -14.61
N LYS A 27 -6.19 0.03 -13.63
CA LYS A 27 -5.27 -0.16 -12.51
C LYS A 27 -3.82 -0.33 -12.98
N GLU A 28 -3.58 -1.26 -13.90
CA GLU A 28 -2.23 -1.54 -14.40
C GLU A 28 -1.65 -0.38 -15.21
N HIS A 29 -2.49 0.36 -15.94
CA HIS A 29 -2.05 1.57 -16.63
C HIS A 29 -1.64 2.67 -15.65
N ILE A 30 -2.38 2.84 -14.55
CA ILE A 30 -2.05 3.80 -13.48
C ILE A 30 -0.75 3.37 -12.77
N ASN A 31 -0.58 2.09 -12.49
CA ASN A 31 0.67 1.54 -11.97
C ASN A 31 1.85 1.86 -12.91
N TYR A 32 1.66 1.71 -14.22
CA TYR A 32 2.67 2.02 -15.22
C TYR A 32 3.09 3.50 -15.24
N LEU A 33 2.19 4.43 -14.93
CA LEU A 33 2.48 5.86 -14.86
C LEU A 33 3.25 6.25 -13.59
N ASN A 34 3.27 5.41 -12.56
CA ASN A 34 3.98 5.67 -11.33
C ASN A 34 5.49 5.49 -11.52
N VAL A 35 6.24 6.59 -11.52
CA VAL A 35 7.68 6.61 -11.85
C VAL A 35 8.54 7.16 -10.72
N PHE A 36 7.98 7.50 -9.58
CA PHE A 36 8.74 8.22 -8.56
C PHE A 36 8.64 7.56 -7.18
N PRO A 37 9.75 7.60 -6.40
CA PRO A 37 11.16 7.85 -6.78
C PRO A 37 11.78 6.65 -7.49
N VAL A 38 11.35 5.46 -7.13
CA VAL A 38 11.57 4.18 -7.84
C VAL A 38 10.24 3.84 -8.49
N PRO A 39 10.21 3.33 -9.70
CA PRO A 39 8.96 2.91 -10.32
C PRO A 39 8.43 1.65 -9.63
N ASP A 40 7.95 1.80 -8.38
CA ASP A 40 7.33 0.73 -7.60
C ASP A 40 5.97 0.31 -8.17
N GLY A 41 5.39 1.18 -9.02
CA GLY A 41 4.21 0.85 -9.80
C GLY A 41 2.99 0.49 -8.97
N ASP A 42 2.82 1.07 -7.78
CA ASP A 42 1.80 0.67 -6.81
C ASP A 42 0.61 1.64 -6.70
N THR A 43 0.69 2.83 -7.33
CA THR A 43 -0.35 3.88 -7.22
C THR A 43 -1.74 3.36 -7.59
N GLY A 44 -1.88 2.63 -8.70
CA GLY A 44 -3.15 2.05 -9.11
C GLY A 44 -3.67 1.02 -8.12
N THR A 45 -2.79 0.20 -7.56
CA THR A 45 -3.11 -0.80 -6.55
C THR A 45 -3.54 -0.15 -5.24
N ASN A 46 -2.82 0.86 -4.76
CA ASN A 46 -3.16 1.60 -3.54
C ASN A 46 -4.52 2.30 -3.67
N MET A 47 -4.79 2.96 -4.80
CA MET A 47 -6.08 3.59 -5.07
C MET A 47 -7.20 2.55 -5.18
N PHE A 48 -6.97 1.42 -5.85
CA PHE A 48 -7.92 0.32 -5.96
C PHE A 48 -8.33 -0.22 -4.58
N LEU A 49 -7.38 -0.54 -3.71
CA LEU A 49 -7.65 -1.06 -2.37
C LEU A 49 -8.41 -0.03 -1.51
N THR A 50 -8.05 1.25 -1.61
CA THR A 50 -8.73 2.34 -0.90
C THR A 50 -10.18 2.49 -1.34
N VAL A 51 -10.47 2.46 -2.66
CA VAL A 51 -11.83 2.57 -3.19
C VAL A 51 -12.64 1.31 -2.92
N SER A 52 -12.02 0.13 -2.98
CA SER A 52 -12.65 -1.15 -2.62
C SER A 52 -13.20 -1.11 -1.19
N SER A 53 -12.39 -0.65 -0.23
CA SER A 53 -12.81 -0.50 1.16
C SER A 53 -13.93 0.53 1.32
N ALA A 54 -13.89 1.64 0.56
CA ALA A 54 -14.95 2.65 0.56
C ALA A 54 -16.29 2.07 0.05
N VAL A 55 -16.28 1.35 -1.06
CA VAL A 55 -17.48 0.73 -1.65
C VAL A 55 -18.03 -0.35 -0.72
N LYS A 56 -17.18 -1.22 -0.15
CA LYS A 56 -17.58 -2.25 0.80
C LYS A 56 -18.30 -1.66 2.01
N GLU A 57 -17.76 -0.59 2.60
CA GLU A 57 -18.38 0.06 3.76
C GLU A 57 -19.71 0.73 3.38
N MET A 58 -19.83 1.35 2.18
CA MET A 58 -21.10 1.89 1.68
C MET A 58 -22.17 0.79 1.49
N GLU A 59 -21.79 -0.38 1.00
CA GLU A 59 -22.72 -1.50 0.79
C GLU A 59 -23.25 -2.08 2.10
N SER A 60 -22.50 -1.97 3.20
CA SER A 60 -22.94 -2.42 4.51
C SER A 60 -24.05 -1.56 5.12
N VAL A 61 -24.27 -0.34 4.57
CA VAL A 61 -25.27 0.60 5.08
C VAL A 61 -26.61 0.41 4.35
N ASP A 62 -27.63 0.06 5.12
CA ASP A 62 -29.02 -0.02 4.64
C ASP A 62 -29.69 1.37 4.75
N SER A 63 -29.44 2.20 3.75
CA SER A 63 -30.01 3.56 3.67
C SER A 63 -30.08 4.03 2.22
N ASP A 64 -31.15 4.74 1.90
CA ASP A 64 -31.32 5.45 0.62
C ASP A 64 -30.97 6.95 0.73
N GLU A 65 -30.60 7.43 1.94
CA GLU A 65 -30.18 8.80 2.16
C GLU A 65 -28.67 8.96 1.93
N VAL A 66 -28.26 10.03 1.29
CA VAL A 66 -26.86 10.34 0.93
C VAL A 66 -25.96 10.44 2.18
N GLY A 67 -26.43 11.11 3.25
CA GLY A 67 -25.62 11.39 4.44
C GLY A 67 -24.95 10.16 5.06
N PRO A 68 -25.69 9.10 5.44
CA PRO A 68 -25.12 7.87 5.95
C PRO A 68 -24.14 7.21 4.99
N LEU A 69 -24.45 7.21 3.68
CA LEU A 69 -23.64 6.56 2.65
C LEU A 69 -22.30 7.24 2.42
N VAL A 70 -22.28 8.59 2.35
CA VAL A 70 -21.00 9.31 2.19
C VAL A 70 -20.13 9.19 3.45
N GLN A 71 -20.73 9.06 4.63
CA GLN A 71 -19.97 8.83 5.86
C GLN A 71 -19.34 7.43 5.87
N ALA A 72 -20.09 6.41 5.44
CA ALA A 72 -19.57 5.05 5.28
C ALA A 72 -18.45 5.02 4.24
N MET A 73 -18.65 5.64 3.07
CA MET A 73 -17.62 5.79 2.04
C MET A 73 -16.33 6.40 2.60
N ALA A 74 -16.46 7.51 3.34
CA ALA A 74 -15.31 8.20 3.91
C ALA A 74 -14.60 7.36 4.98
N LYS A 75 -15.35 6.63 5.82
CA LYS A 75 -14.80 5.72 6.84
C LYS A 75 -14.06 4.57 6.18
N GLY A 76 -14.69 3.88 5.22
CA GLY A 76 -14.07 2.77 4.51
C GLY A 76 -12.81 3.19 3.75
N ALA A 77 -12.86 4.34 3.04
CA ALA A 77 -11.67 4.90 2.38
C ALA A 77 -10.54 5.24 3.37
N LEU A 78 -10.89 5.78 4.54
CA LEU A 78 -9.95 6.15 5.58
C LEU A 78 -9.21 4.93 6.14
N MET A 79 -9.96 3.90 6.51
CA MET A 79 -9.41 2.66 7.09
C MET A 79 -8.62 1.85 6.06
N GLY A 80 -9.11 1.76 4.83
CA GLY A 80 -8.44 1.06 3.74
C GLY A 80 -7.38 1.87 2.99
N ALA A 81 -7.05 3.09 3.43
CA ALA A 81 -6.07 3.95 2.75
C ALA A 81 -4.67 3.32 2.78
N ARG A 82 -4.06 3.20 1.59
CA ARG A 82 -2.71 2.64 1.41
C ARG A 82 -1.86 3.59 0.57
N GLY A 83 -0.60 3.75 0.96
CA GLY A 83 0.34 4.65 0.29
C GLY A 83 -0.13 6.11 0.24
N ASN A 84 0.69 7.00 -0.30
CA ASN A 84 0.37 8.43 -0.39
C ASN A 84 -0.89 8.69 -1.22
N SER A 85 -1.06 7.97 -2.34
CA SER A 85 -2.19 8.17 -3.25
C SER A 85 -3.52 7.75 -2.63
N GLY A 86 -3.55 6.62 -1.90
CA GLY A 86 -4.73 6.17 -1.18
C GLY A 86 -5.09 7.10 -0.02
N VAL A 87 -4.10 7.57 0.74
CA VAL A 87 -4.34 8.53 1.84
C VAL A 87 -4.91 9.84 1.30
N ILE A 88 -4.34 10.42 0.23
CA ILE A 88 -4.87 11.66 -0.36
C ILE A 88 -6.29 11.43 -0.89
N LEU A 89 -6.56 10.32 -1.55
CA LEU A 89 -7.89 9.96 -2.04
C LEU A 89 -8.91 9.83 -0.88
N SER A 90 -8.52 9.20 0.23
CA SER A 90 -9.36 9.10 1.43
C SER A 90 -9.72 10.47 2.00
N GLN A 91 -8.79 11.43 1.96
CA GLN A 91 -9.04 12.80 2.42
C GLN A 91 -9.98 13.59 1.47
N LEU A 92 -9.90 13.32 0.16
CA LEU A 92 -10.90 13.85 -0.79
C LEU A 92 -12.30 13.33 -0.44
N PHE A 93 -12.46 12.05 -0.21
CA PHE A 93 -13.74 11.46 0.21
C PHE A 93 -14.22 11.99 1.57
N ARG A 94 -13.33 12.15 2.55
CA ARG A 94 -13.69 12.74 3.85
C ARG A 94 -14.17 14.18 3.71
N GLY A 95 -13.51 14.99 2.90
CA GLY A 95 -13.92 16.37 2.65
C GLY A 95 -15.29 16.45 1.98
N PHE A 96 -15.53 15.61 0.97
CA PHE A 96 -16.81 15.47 0.27
C PHE A 96 -17.93 15.05 1.23
N ALA A 97 -17.71 13.97 1.97
CA ALA A 97 -18.65 13.46 2.96
C ALA A 97 -18.95 14.45 4.09
N GLY A 98 -17.93 15.16 4.56
CA GLY A 98 -18.10 16.17 5.61
C GLY A 98 -19.00 17.34 5.23
N GLN A 99 -19.22 17.60 3.92
CA GLN A 99 -20.20 18.59 3.44
C GLN A 99 -21.60 18.00 3.40
N LEU A 100 -21.73 16.71 3.08
CA LEU A 100 -23.01 16.07 2.75
C LEU A 100 -23.61 15.22 3.88
N LYS A 101 -22.99 15.17 5.05
CA LYS A 101 -23.34 14.27 6.15
C LYS A 101 -24.80 14.31 6.62
N ASN A 102 -25.50 15.42 6.38
CA ASN A 102 -26.91 15.62 6.78
C ASN A 102 -27.87 15.68 5.59
N ASN A 103 -27.38 15.42 4.38
CA ASN A 103 -28.17 15.53 3.17
C ASN A 103 -28.90 14.22 2.87
N LYS A 104 -30.17 14.32 2.44
CA LYS A 104 -30.91 13.17 1.90
C LYS A 104 -30.60 12.92 0.44
N VAL A 105 -30.41 14.01 -0.30
CA VAL A 105 -30.06 14.03 -1.72
C VAL A 105 -28.98 15.08 -1.95
N ILE A 106 -28.30 15.03 -3.08
CA ILE A 106 -27.30 16.01 -3.51
C ILE A 106 -27.90 16.85 -4.64
N ASP A 107 -28.02 18.16 -4.44
CA ASP A 107 -28.28 19.11 -5.52
C ASP A 107 -26.98 19.67 -6.11
N TYR A 108 -27.10 20.52 -7.14
CA TYR A 108 -25.91 21.09 -7.80
C TYR A 108 -25.08 22.00 -6.88
N LYS A 109 -25.68 22.66 -5.88
CA LYS A 109 -24.94 23.47 -4.90
C LYS A 109 -24.19 22.60 -3.90
N ASP A 110 -24.87 21.57 -3.42
CA ASP A 110 -24.30 20.59 -2.52
C ASP A 110 -23.09 19.91 -3.18
N PHE A 111 -23.24 19.48 -4.43
CA PHE A 111 -22.18 18.86 -5.23
C PHE A 111 -20.97 19.80 -5.41
N THR A 112 -21.22 21.06 -5.78
CA THR A 112 -20.17 22.07 -5.94
C THR A 112 -19.43 22.33 -4.63
N ASN A 113 -20.16 22.58 -3.54
CA ASN A 113 -19.57 22.86 -2.23
C ASN A 113 -18.79 21.64 -1.68
N ALA A 114 -19.31 20.42 -1.89
CA ALA A 114 -18.65 19.19 -1.47
C ALA A 114 -17.34 18.98 -2.23
N SER A 115 -17.31 19.26 -3.53
CA SER A 115 -16.10 19.19 -4.35
C SER A 115 -15.02 20.17 -3.87
N GLU A 116 -15.39 21.41 -3.56
CA GLU A 116 -14.44 22.40 -3.02
C GLU A 116 -13.91 21.99 -1.63
N LYS A 117 -14.78 21.45 -0.77
CA LYS A 117 -14.38 20.99 0.56
C LYS A 117 -13.49 19.76 0.52
N ALA A 118 -13.71 18.85 -0.44
CA ALA A 118 -12.84 17.72 -0.71
C ALA A 118 -11.41 18.17 -0.95
N VAL A 119 -11.21 19.11 -1.86
CA VAL A 119 -9.88 19.68 -2.18
C VAL A 119 -9.23 20.31 -0.95
N LYS A 120 -9.97 21.15 -0.22
CA LYS A 120 -9.45 21.82 0.99
C LYS A 120 -8.98 20.81 2.04
N MET A 121 -9.71 19.71 2.22
CA MET A 121 -9.35 18.65 3.16
C MET A 121 -8.06 17.93 2.71
N ALA A 122 -7.94 17.56 1.44
CA ALA A 122 -6.77 16.89 0.91
C ALA A 122 -5.50 17.76 1.01
N TYR A 123 -5.59 19.05 0.67
CA TYR A 123 -4.45 19.98 0.83
C TYR A 123 -4.04 20.16 2.30
N LYS A 124 -5.00 20.14 3.23
CA LYS A 124 -4.70 20.27 4.67
C LYS A 124 -4.00 19.03 5.24
N ALA A 125 -4.30 17.87 4.70
CA ALA A 125 -3.74 16.60 5.17
C ALA A 125 -2.28 16.37 4.74
N VAL A 126 -1.81 17.06 3.71
CA VAL A 126 -0.44 16.94 3.22
C VAL A 126 0.44 18.02 3.84
N LEU A 127 1.47 17.65 4.58
CA LEU A 127 2.37 18.59 5.26
C LEU A 127 3.06 19.57 4.31
N LYS A 128 3.46 19.09 3.12
CA LYS A 128 4.07 19.89 2.05
C LYS A 128 3.37 19.56 0.73
N PRO A 129 2.23 20.21 0.41
CA PRO A 129 1.54 19.98 -0.85
C PRO A 129 2.44 20.32 -2.05
N VAL A 130 2.51 19.39 -3.00
CA VAL A 130 3.29 19.53 -4.23
C VAL A 130 2.34 19.71 -5.40
N GLU A 131 2.52 20.78 -6.17
CA GLU A 131 1.78 21.01 -7.41
C GLU A 131 2.30 20.06 -8.52
N GLY A 132 1.44 19.73 -9.48
CA GLY A 132 1.72 18.72 -10.51
C GLY A 132 1.35 17.30 -10.08
N THR A 133 0.55 17.15 -9.00
CA THR A 133 0.10 15.87 -8.44
C THR A 133 -1.43 15.74 -8.48
N ILE A 134 -1.97 14.64 -7.93
CA ILE A 134 -3.41 14.42 -7.71
C ILE A 134 -4.09 15.65 -7.08
N LEU A 135 -3.39 16.41 -6.23
CA LEU A 135 -3.92 17.62 -5.60
C LEU A 135 -4.24 18.71 -6.63
N THR A 136 -3.35 18.93 -7.57
CA THR A 136 -3.53 19.90 -8.68
C THR A 136 -4.70 19.49 -9.57
N VAL A 137 -4.80 18.21 -9.91
CA VAL A 137 -5.89 17.67 -10.72
C VAL A 137 -7.23 17.80 -9.99
N ALA A 138 -7.30 17.42 -8.72
CA ALA A 138 -8.50 17.55 -7.89
C ALA A 138 -8.97 19.02 -7.79
N LYS A 139 -8.03 19.96 -7.61
CA LYS A 139 -8.30 21.39 -7.58
C LYS A 139 -8.89 21.90 -8.91
N ALA A 140 -8.34 21.46 -10.03
CA ALA A 140 -8.84 21.81 -11.36
C ALA A 140 -10.25 21.24 -11.61
N VAL A 141 -10.51 19.99 -11.19
CA VAL A 141 -11.84 19.37 -11.25
C VAL A 141 -12.87 20.20 -10.46
N ALA A 142 -12.58 20.53 -9.20
CA ALA A 142 -13.49 21.31 -8.36
C ALA A 142 -13.74 22.71 -8.93
N GLN A 143 -12.71 23.36 -9.48
CA GLN A 143 -12.86 24.66 -10.13
C GLN A 143 -13.73 24.57 -11.40
N GLY A 144 -13.54 23.53 -12.23
CA GLY A 144 -14.36 23.29 -13.42
C GLY A 144 -15.83 23.05 -13.09
N ILE A 145 -16.12 22.30 -12.02
CA ILE A 145 -17.49 22.11 -11.48
C ILE A 145 -18.08 23.45 -11.05
N LYS A 146 -17.32 24.23 -10.28
CA LYS A 146 -17.75 25.55 -9.80
C LYS A 146 -18.07 26.51 -10.95
N ASP A 147 -17.18 26.62 -11.92
CA ASP A 147 -17.38 27.52 -13.07
C ASP A 147 -18.61 27.11 -13.89
N ALA A 148 -18.84 25.82 -14.08
CA ALA A 148 -20.00 25.29 -14.77
C ALA A 148 -21.30 25.54 -13.98
N SER A 149 -21.28 25.59 -12.66
CA SER A 149 -22.46 25.77 -11.80
C SER A 149 -23.15 27.14 -11.96
N TYR A 150 -22.45 28.12 -12.54
CA TYR A 150 -23.04 29.42 -12.90
C TYR A 150 -23.92 29.33 -14.16
N SER A 151 -23.77 28.30 -14.99
CA SER A 151 -24.47 28.18 -16.28
C SER A 151 -25.45 26.99 -16.33
N THR A 152 -25.26 25.98 -15.52
CA THR A 152 -26.13 24.79 -15.48
C THR A 152 -26.34 24.27 -14.06
N LYS A 153 -27.45 23.54 -13.86
CA LYS A 153 -27.77 22.83 -12.61
C LYS A 153 -27.75 21.31 -12.79
N GLU A 154 -27.42 20.83 -13.98
CA GLU A 154 -27.36 19.40 -14.29
C GLU A 154 -26.06 18.81 -13.77
N ILE A 155 -26.15 17.89 -12.81
CA ILE A 155 -24.98 17.32 -12.13
C ILE A 155 -24.06 16.56 -13.10
N PRO A 156 -24.56 15.73 -14.06
CA PRO A 156 -23.68 15.11 -15.05
C PRO A 156 -22.89 16.13 -15.87
N THR A 157 -23.52 17.23 -16.28
CA THR A 157 -22.85 18.31 -17.01
C THR A 157 -21.77 18.98 -16.16
N LEU A 158 -22.04 19.24 -14.86
CA LEU A 158 -21.04 19.78 -13.93
C LEU A 158 -19.83 18.85 -13.79
N LEU A 159 -20.07 17.55 -13.57
CA LEU A 159 -19.01 16.57 -13.42
C LEU A 159 -18.16 16.45 -14.69
N ASN A 160 -18.78 16.37 -15.87
CA ASN A 160 -18.07 16.31 -17.15
C ASN A 160 -17.21 17.56 -17.41
N LYS A 161 -17.68 18.75 -17.01
CA LYS A 161 -16.87 19.99 -17.09
C LYS A 161 -15.71 19.97 -16.11
N GLY A 162 -15.92 19.44 -14.90
CA GLY A 162 -14.85 19.21 -13.93
C GLY A 162 -13.80 18.25 -14.47
N ILE A 163 -14.21 17.09 -15.02
CA ILE A 163 -13.30 16.11 -15.62
C ILE A 163 -12.47 16.75 -16.74
N THR A 164 -13.11 17.49 -17.64
CA THR A 164 -12.40 18.19 -18.74
C THR A 164 -11.36 19.19 -18.22
N ALA A 165 -11.67 19.89 -17.12
CA ALA A 165 -10.70 20.80 -16.48
C ALA A 165 -9.54 20.02 -15.83
N GLY A 166 -9.86 18.88 -15.18
CA GLY A 166 -8.88 17.97 -14.61
C GLY A 166 -7.95 17.34 -15.64
N GLU A 167 -8.47 16.93 -16.81
CA GLU A 167 -7.66 16.39 -17.91
C GLU A 167 -6.63 17.40 -18.41
N LYS A 168 -7.05 18.65 -18.59
CA LYS A 168 -6.11 19.73 -18.97
C LYS A 168 -5.05 20.01 -17.90
N ALA A 169 -5.38 19.84 -16.63
CA ALA A 169 -4.42 19.98 -15.54
C ALA A 169 -3.47 18.77 -15.49
N LEU A 170 -3.99 17.57 -15.73
CA LEU A 170 -3.19 16.34 -15.80
C LEU A 170 -2.12 16.41 -16.91
N GLU A 171 -2.50 16.86 -18.10
CA GLU A 171 -1.57 17.04 -19.22
C GLU A 171 -0.41 18.01 -18.90
N LYS A 172 -0.63 18.95 -17.97
CA LYS A 172 0.39 19.92 -17.53
C LYS A 172 1.20 19.49 -16.33
N THR A 173 0.91 18.32 -15.71
CA THR A 173 1.68 17.86 -14.56
C THR A 173 3.17 17.68 -14.85
N PRO A 174 3.62 17.26 -16.06
CA PRO A 174 5.04 17.19 -16.39
C PRO A 174 5.74 18.57 -16.43
N GLU A 175 5.00 19.64 -16.73
CA GLU A 175 5.55 21.00 -16.70
C GLU A 175 5.78 21.51 -15.28
N MET A 176 5.09 20.92 -14.28
CA MET A 176 5.16 21.30 -12.86
C MET A 176 6.13 20.42 -12.07
N LEU A 177 6.30 19.15 -12.46
CA LEU A 177 7.17 18.18 -11.82
C LEU A 177 8.23 17.66 -12.79
N PRO A 178 9.50 18.08 -12.65
CA PRO A 178 10.58 17.70 -13.58
C PRO A 178 10.77 16.19 -13.73
N VAL A 179 10.46 15.39 -12.67
CA VAL A 179 10.57 13.93 -12.74
C VAL A 179 9.56 13.32 -13.70
N LEU A 180 8.34 13.85 -13.78
CA LEU A 180 7.33 13.40 -14.76
C LEU A 180 7.73 13.78 -16.18
N ALA A 181 8.28 15.00 -16.38
CA ALA A 181 8.78 15.44 -17.67
C ALA A 181 9.92 14.53 -18.18
N LYS A 182 10.88 14.18 -17.31
CA LYS A 182 11.99 13.29 -17.65
C LYS A 182 11.51 11.89 -18.01
N ALA A 183 10.49 11.39 -17.32
CA ALA A 183 9.92 10.07 -17.60
C ALA A 183 8.91 10.06 -18.76
N GLY A 184 8.52 11.24 -19.29
CA GLY A 184 7.55 11.36 -20.37
C GLY A 184 6.15 10.89 -20.00
N VAL A 185 5.75 11.01 -18.71
CA VAL A 185 4.46 10.57 -18.19
C VAL A 185 3.75 11.68 -17.43
N VAL A 186 2.45 11.50 -17.22
CA VAL A 186 1.60 12.35 -16.36
C VAL A 186 1.52 11.78 -14.96
N ASP A 187 1.01 12.57 -14.00
CA ASP A 187 0.83 12.11 -12.61
C ASP A 187 -0.14 10.92 -12.51
N ALA A 188 0.34 9.83 -11.93
CA ALA A 188 -0.42 8.58 -11.78
C ALA A 188 -1.65 8.74 -10.88
N GLY A 189 -1.51 9.45 -9.75
CA GLY A 189 -2.60 9.71 -8.81
C GLY A 189 -3.70 10.57 -9.42
N GLY A 190 -3.33 11.63 -10.15
CA GLY A 190 -4.28 12.47 -10.89
C GLY A 190 -5.00 11.70 -11.99
N LYS A 191 -4.30 10.83 -12.72
CA LYS A 191 -4.91 9.93 -13.70
C LYS A 191 -5.92 9.00 -13.05
N GLY A 192 -5.56 8.38 -11.92
CA GLY A 192 -6.46 7.50 -11.16
C GLY A 192 -7.73 8.21 -10.67
N LEU A 193 -7.60 9.44 -10.16
CA LEU A 193 -8.76 10.26 -9.77
C LEU A 193 -9.71 10.50 -10.96
N LEU A 194 -9.18 10.90 -12.12
CA LEU A 194 -10.00 11.13 -13.31
C LEU A 194 -10.67 9.85 -13.83
N VAL A 195 -10.00 8.72 -13.73
CA VAL A 195 -10.57 7.40 -14.09
C VAL A 195 -11.78 7.07 -13.21
N ILE A 196 -11.69 7.30 -11.90
CA ILE A 196 -12.83 7.10 -10.98
C ILE A 196 -13.99 8.03 -11.35
N LEU A 197 -13.73 9.34 -11.51
CA LEU A 197 -14.76 10.32 -11.85
C LEU A 197 -15.39 10.04 -13.22
N GLN A 198 -14.63 9.58 -14.20
CA GLN A 198 -15.13 9.20 -15.52
C GLN A 198 -16.07 7.99 -15.44
N GLY A 199 -15.80 7.00 -14.57
CA GLY A 199 -16.72 5.89 -14.31
C GLY A 199 -18.04 6.39 -13.75
N ILE A 200 -18.02 7.28 -12.76
CA ILE A 200 -19.22 7.92 -12.20
C ILE A 200 -19.99 8.70 -13.28
N ALA A 201 -19.29 9.51 -14.08
CA ALA A 201 -19.91 10.29 -15.14
C ALA A 201 -20.58 9.40 -16.20
N ASN A 202 -19.95 8.31 -16.60
CA ASN A 202 -20.52 7.34 -17.56
C ASN A 202 -21.83 6.75 -17.05
N TYR A 203 -21.89 6.39 -15.75
CA TYR A 203 -23.12 5.92 -15.12
C TYR A 203 -24.21 6.99 -15.15
N LEU A 204 -23.93 8.21 -14.74
CA LEU A 204 -24.88 9.30 -14.73
C LEU A 204 -25.37 9.71 -16.14
N ASP A 205 -24.54 9.51 -17.16
CA ASP A 205 -24.91 9.71 -18.58
C ASP A 205 -25.74 8.55 -19.15
N GLY A 206 -26.04 7.50 -18.34
CA GLY A 206 -26.83 6.33 -18.75
C GLY A 206 -26.11 5.40 -19.72
N LYS A 207 -24.78 5.38 -19.71
CA LYS A 207 -24.00 4.36 -20.43
C LYS A 207 -24.01 3.09 -19.63
N ASP A 208 -24.26 1.95 -20.32
CA ASP A 208 -24.23 0.64 -19.70
C ASP A 208 -22.85 0.44 -19.02
N ILE A 209 -22.91 0.15 -17.74
CA ILE A 209 -21.79 -0.46 -17.04
C ILE A 209 -21.77 -1.88 -17.61
N GLU A 210 -20.80 -2.19 -18.51
CA GLU A 210 -20.53 -3.58 -18.85
C GLU A 210 -20.50 -4.34 -17.53
N ASP A 211 -21.25 -5.45 -17.44
CA ASP A 211 -21.36 -6.32 -16.27
C ASP A 211 -19.96 -6.78 -15.83
N ILE A 212 -19.25 -5.88 -15.16
CA ILE A 212 -18.09 -6.25 -14.39
C ILE A 212 -18.69 -6.87 -13.14
N LYS A 213 -18.71 -8.20 -13.09
CA LYS A 213 -18.83 -8.90 -11.82
C LYS A 213 -17.79 -8.24 -10.92
N LEU A 214 -18.28 -7.42 -10.00
CA LEU A 214 -17.51 -6.97 -8.86
C LEU A 214 -17.18 -8.26 -8.09
N GLU A 215 -16.12 -8.95 -8.50
CA GLU A 215 -15.38 -9.76 -7.57
C GLU A 215 -14.81 -8.70 -6.61
N ILE A 216 -15.63 -8.38 -5.61
CA ILE A 216 -15.13 -7.83 -4.37
C ILE A 216 -14.10 -8.88 -3.98
N ILE A 217 -12.83 -8.55 -4.20
CA ILE A 217 -11.74 -9.34 -3.64
C ILE A 217 -11.96 -9.15 -2.16
N ASN A 218 -12.69 -10.10 -1.55
CA ASN A 218 -12.56 -10.35 -0.15
C ASN A 218 -11.10 -10.80 0.00
N GLU A 219 -10.17 -9.85 0.09
CA GLU A 219 -9.01 -10.12 0.89
C GLU A 219 -9.59 -10.62 2.20
N PRO A 220 -9.14 -11.77 2.72
CA PRO A 220 -9.53 -12.13 4.06
C PRO A 220 -9.23 -10.90 4.88
N ALA A 221 -10.30 -10.24 5.35
CA ALA A 221 -10.14 -9.28 6.40
C ALA A 221 -9.35 -10.04 7.45
N THR A 222 -8.14 -9.61 7.73
CA THR A 222 -7.52 -9.86 9.00
C THR A 222 -8.40 -9.11 10.00
N ASN A 223 -9.65 -9.57 10.12
CA ASN A 223 -10.48 -9.31 11.25
C ASN A 223 -9.78 -10.04 12.40
N LEU A 224 -8.88 -9.33 13.06
CA LEU A 224 -8.47 -9.59 14.40
C LEU A 224 -9.65 -9.30 15.36
N ALA A 225 -10.85 -9.82 15.04
CA ALA A 225 -11.74 -10.29 16.05
C ALA A 225 -11.05 -11.56 16.54
N VAL A 226 -10.75 -11.62 17.82
CA VAL A 226 -10.50 -12.85 18.55
C VAL A 226 -11.77 -13.68 18.40
N GLU A 227 -11.95 -14.30 17.22
CA GLU A 227 -12.87 -15.41 17.08
C GLU A 227 -12.19 -16.56 17.81
N ASP A 228 -12.93 -17.15 18.73
CA ASP A 228 -12.64 -18.43 19.34
C ASP A 228 -12.03 -19.33 18.27
N ILE A 229 -10.75 -19.67 18.41
CA ILE A 229 -10.07 -20.56 17.49
C ILE A 229 -10.85 -21.86 17.59
N GLY A 230 -11.64 -22.15 16.55
CA GLY A 230 -12.38 -23.38 16.46
C GLY A 230 -11.43 -24.59 16.62
N ASP A 231 -11.95 -25.80 16.74
CA ASP A 231 -11.21 -27.04 16.99
C ASP A 231 -10.14 -27.39 15.94
N TYR A 232 -9.87 -26.51 14.94
CA TYR A 232 -8.99 -26.75 13.80
C TYR A 232 -7.76 -25.82 13.80
N ILE A 233 -6.59 -26.43 13.53
CA ILE A 233 -5.27 -25.79 13.69
C ILE A 233 -4.74 -25.21 12.39
N TYR A 234 -5.05 -25.79 11.22
CA TYR A 234 -4.46 -25.41 9.95
C TYR A 234 -5.48 -24.79 9.01
N CYS A 235 -5.18 -23.59 8.48
CA CYS A 235 -5.78 -23.06 7.27
C CYS A 235 -5.08 -23.68 6.05
N THR A 236 -5.84 -24.29 5.15
CA THR A 236 -5.33 -24.95 3.96
C THR A 236 -5.98 -24.36 2.73
N GLU A 237 -5.19 -23.79 1.84
CA GLU A 237 -5.64 -23.29 0.54
C GLU A 237 -4.90 -24.01 -0.60
N CYS A 238 -5.61 -24.30 -1.67
CA CYS A 238 -5.01 -24.78 -2.92
C CYS A 238 -5.89 -24.47 -4.13
N VAL A 239 -5.26 -24.47 -5.30
CA VAL A 239 -5.95 -24.44 -6.59
C VAL A 239 -5.84 -25.79 -7.27
N ILE A 240 -6.98 -26.39 -7.62
CA ILE A 240 -7.06 -27.66 -8.36
C ILE A 240 -7.25 -27.32 -9.84
N LYS A 241 -6.34 -27.74 -10.72
CA LYS A 241 -6.52 -27.66 -12.18
C LYS A 241 -6.77 -29.03 -12.75
N GLY A 242 -7.89 -29.20 -13.45
CA GLY A 242 -8.33 -30.47 -14.01
C GLY A 242 -9.27 -30.30 -15.22
N GLN A 243 -9.94 -31.38 -15.60
CA GLN A 243 -10.97 -31.34 -16.63
C GLN A 243 -12.28 -31.87 -16.05
N LYS A 244 -13.40 -31.17 -16.32
CA LYS A 244 -14.71 -31.51 -15.80
C LYS A 244 -14.80 -31.54 -14.28
N LEU A 245 -14.16 -30.57 -13.63
CA LEU A 245 -14.26 -30.39 -12.18
C LEU A 245 -15.70 -30.05 -11.78
N ASP A 246 -16.15 -30.63 -10.66
CA ASP A 246 -17.46 -30.31 -10.07
C ASP A 246 -17.23 -29.78 -8.65
N GLU A 247 -17.54 -28.49 -8.46
CA GLU A 247 -17.42 -27.77 -7.19
C GLU A 247 -18.16 -28.49 -6.05
N LYS A 248 -19.37 -29.01 -6.34
CA LYS A 248 -20.20 -29.68 -5.32
C LYS A 248 -19.62 -31.02 -4.91
N GLU A 249 -19.04 -31.76 -5.84
CA GLU A 249 -18.42 -33.06 -5.57
C GLU A 249 -17.20 -32.90 -4.69
N VAL A 250 -16.32 -31.94 -5.00
CA VAL A 250 -15.15 -31.64 -4.19
C VAL A 250 -15.56 -31.13 -2.81
N LEU A 251 -16.53 -30.21 -2.73
CA LEU A 251 -17.05 -29.69 -1.46
C LEU A 251 -17.61 -30.82 -0.57
N GLU A 252 -18.39 -31.75 -1.13
CA GLU A 252 -18.96 -32.86 -0.37
C GLU A 252 -17.89 -33.80 0.22
N GLU A 253 -16.76 -34.02 -0.50
CA GLU A 253 -15.67 -34.86 0.02
C GLU A 253 -14.87 -34.19 1.15
N ILE A 254 -14.69 -32.86 1.12
CA ILE A 254 -13.82 -32.17 2.09
C ILE A 254 -14.57 -31.55 3.27
N LYS A 255 -15.84 -31.19 3.14
CA LYS A 255 -16.61 -30.47 4.17
C LYS A 255 -16.66 -31.15 5.55
N SER A 256 -16.49 -32.47 5.60
CA SER A 256 -16.47 -33.24 6.86
C SER A 256 -15.09 -33.27 7.55
N LEU A 257 -14.05 -32.71 6.90
CA LEU A 257 -12.66 -32.72 7.37
C LEU A 257 -12.27 -31.43 8.11
N GLY A 258 -13.16 -30.46 8.14
CA GLY A 258 -12.90 -29.16 8.76
C GLY A 258 -14.10 -28.24 8.75
N ASP A 259 -13.86 -26.97 9.12
CA ASP A 259 -14.84 -25.89 9.01
C ASP A 259 -14.37 -24.80 8.01
N SER A 260 -15.15 -23.71 7.91
CA SER A 260 -14.87 -22.58 7.01
C SER A 260 -14.56 -23.02 5.57
N THR A 261 -15.18 -24.12 5.14
CA THR A 261 -14.90 -24.79 3.86
C THR A 261 -15.51 -24.01 2.70
N ILE A 262 -14.67 -23.58 1.78
CA ILE A 262 -15.03 -22.87 0.54
C ILE A 262 -14.41 -23.61 -0.64
N VAL A 263 -15.23 -23.96 -1.63
CA VAL A 263 -14.81 -24.48 -2.94
C VAL A 263 -15.49 -23.62 -4.00
N VAL A 264 -14.70 -22.94 -4.84
CA VAL A 264 -15.24 -22.04 -5.88
C VAL A 264 -14.41 -22.15 -7.16
N GLY A 265 -15.06 -22.03 -8.30
CA GLY A 265 -14.37 -22.03 -9.59
C GLY A 265 -15.22 -22.51 -10.76
N ASP A 266 -14.56 -23.13 -11.75
CA ASP A 266 -15.20 -23.65 -12.95
C ASP A 266 -14.76 -25.08 -13.25
N ASN A 267 -15.22 -25.63 -14.39
CA ASN A 267 -14.95 -27.02 -14.80
C ASN A 267 -13.47 -27.34 -15.06
N ASN A 268 -12.56 -26.35 -15.00
CA ASN A 268 -11.14 -26.53 -15.29
C ASN A 268 -10.24 -26.08 -14.11
N LEU A 269 -10.78 -25.23 -13.20
CA LEU A 269 -10.04 -24.67 -12.09
C LEU A 269 -10.96 -24.49 -10.88
N LEU A 270 -10.59 -25.08 -9.73
CA LEU A 270 -11.26 -24.85 -8.45
C LEU A 270 -10.28 -24.31 -7.43
N LYS A 271 -10.66 -23.26 -6.70
CA LYS A 271 -9.96 -22.81 -5.49
C LYS A 271 -10.65 -23.44 -4.29
N VAL A 272 -9.82 -24.04 -3.41
CA VAL A 272 -10.24 -24.68 -2.15
C VAL A 272 -9.66 -23.91 -1.00
N HIS A 273 -10.47 -23.61 0.02
CA HIS A 273 -10.09 -23.09 1.32
C HIS A 273 -10.80 -23.88 2.42
N ILE A 274 -10.10 -24.34 3.43
CA ILE A 274 -10.66 -25.09 4.56
C ILE A 274 -9.77 -24.97 5.81
N HIS A 275 -10.39 -24.83 6.99
CA HIS A 275 -9.72 -24.99 8.27
C HIS A 275 -9.80 -26.46 8.71
N SER A 276 -8.66 -27.13 8.89
CA SER A 276 -8.59 -28.56 9.18
C SER A 276 -7.39 -28.93 10.03
N ASN A 277 -7.50 -30.03 10.79
CA ASN A 277 -6.36 -30.63 11.49
C ASN A 277 -5.56 -31.61 10.62
N ASN A 278 -6.01 -31.85 9.38
CA ASN A 278 -5.39 -32.80 8.46
C ASN A 278 -5.18 -32.20 7.05
N PRO A 279 -4.31 -31.19 6.88
CA PRO A 279 -4.06 -30.56 5.58
C PRO A 279 -3.64 -31.56 4.50
N GLY A 280 -2.82 -32.54 4.84
CA GLY A 280 -2.39 -33.60 3.91
C GLY A 280 -3.56 -34.36 3.27
N LYS A 281 -4.62 -34.63 4.03
CA LYS A 281 -5.80 -35.33 3.52
C LYS A 281 -6.62 -34.48 2.54
N ILE A 282 -6.66 -33.16 2.75
CA ILE A 282 -7.27 -32.22 1.83
C ILE A 282 -6.53 -32.22 0.50
N LEU A 283 -5.19 -32.22 0.54
CA LEU A 283 -4.36 -32.28 -0.67
C LEU A 283 -4.50 -33.61 -1.40
N GLU A 284 -4.57 -34.75 -0.68
CA GLU A 284 -4.83 -36.07 -1.26
C GLU A 284 -6.16 -36.11 -1.99
N ILE A 285 -7.22 -35.50 -1.45
CA ILE A 285 -8.52 -35.41 -2.12
C ILE A 285 -8.39 -34.52 -3.36
N GLY A 286 -7.77 -33.35 -3.25
CA GLY A 286 -7.57 -32.47 -4.39
C GLY A 286 -6.83 -33.13 -5.56
N LEU A 287 -5.83 -33.98 -5.26
CA LEU A 287 -5.09 -34.75 -6.28
C LEU A 287 -5.92 -35.77 -7.04
N LYS A 288 -7.07 -36.24 -6.50
CA LYS A 288 -7.99 -37.11 -7.24
C LYS A 288 -8.65 -36.39 -8.42
N TYR A 289 -8.83 -35.07 -8.29
CA TYR A 289 -9.55 -34.26 -9.25
C TYR A 289 -8.61 -33.57 -10.26
N GLY A 290 -7.35 -33.33 -9.90
CA GLY A 290 -6.40 -32.69 -10.80
C GLY A 290 -5.04 -32.38 -10.20
N SER A 291 -4.27 -31.55 -10.89
CA SER A 291 -2.99 -31.05 -10.38
C SER A 291 -3.20 -29.91 -9.38
N LEU A 292 -2.40 -29.90 -8.31
CA LEU A 292 -2.47 -28.86 -7.29
C LEU A 292 -1.50 -27.72 -7.60
N HIS A 293 -1.96 -26.51 -7.43
CA HIS A 293 -1.22 -25.27 -7.61
C HIS A 293 -1.50 -24.32 -6.44
N ASP A 294 -0.66 -23.31 -6.26
CA ASP A 294 -0.82 -22.23 -5.27
C ASP A 294 -1.14 -22.78 -3.86
N LEU A 295 -0.32 -23.75 -3.43
CA LEU A 295 -0.50 -24.43 -2.16
C LEU A 295 -0.07 -23.52 -1.01
N LYS A 296 -1.00 -23.27 -0.07
CA LYS A 296 -0.75 -22.52 1.16
C LYS A 296 -1.29 -23.32 2.33
N ILE A 297 -0.44 -23.61 3.31
CA ILE A 297 -0.83 -24.26 4.57
C ILE A 297 -0.25 -23.42 5.70
N GLU A 298 -1.11 -22.83 6.50
CA GLU A 298 -0.74 -21.99 7.63
C GLU A 298 -1.24 -22.60 8.93
N ASN A 299 -0.39 -22.60 9.95
CA ASN A 299 -0.79 -23.00 11.29
C ASN A 299 -1.44 -21.79 11.98
N MET A 300 -2.77 -21.79 12.11
CA MET A 300 -3.52 -20.71 12.75
C MET A 300 -3.18 -20.57 14.24
N MET A 301 -2.72 -21.65 14.89
CA MET A 301 -2.19 -21.58 16.27
C MET A 301 -0.87 -20.81 16.33
N ASP A 302 -0.03 -20.90 15.29
CA ASP A 302 1.21 -20.14 15.22
C ASP A 302 0.93 -18.68 14.85
N GLN A 303 -0.06 -18.42 13.99
CA GLN A 303 -0.59 -17.07 13.76
C GLN A 303 -1.23 -16.50 15.02
N SER A 304 -2.06 -17.29 15.72
CA SER A 304 -2.64 -16.92 17.01
C SER A 304 -1.57 -16.82 18.10
N ARG A 305 -0.54 -17.66 18.11
CA ARG A 305 0.60 -17.56 19.02
C ARG A 305 1.52 -16.40 18.70
N GLN A 306 1.68 -16.02 17.44
CA GLN A 306 2.29 -14.76 17.07
C GLN A 306 1.45 -13.56 17.55
N LEU A 307 0.13 -13.72 17.58
CA LEU A 307 -0.81 -12.76 18.18
C LEU A 307 -0.95 -12.91 19.71
N THR A 308 -0.78 -14.12 20.27
CA THR A 308 -0.90 -14.42 21.72
C THR A 308 0.45 -14.63 22.42
N ASN A 309 1.59 -14.76 21.73
CA ASN A 309 2.91 -14.60 22.35
C ASN A 309 3.20 -13.15 22.75
N HIS A 310 2.27 -12.23 22.44
CA HIS A 310 2.14 -10.98 23.19
C HIS A 310 1.31 -11.15 24.49
N GLY A 311 0.86 -12.37 24.84
CA GLY A 311 0.00 -12.68 25.99
C GLY A 311 0.69 -13.36 27.17
N ASN A 312 2.01 -13.47 27.23
CA ASN A 312 2.81 -13.82 28.42
C ASN A 312 4.10 -12.98 28.48
N ILE A 313 3.98 -11.71 28.17
CA ILE A 313 4.87 -10.72 28.75
C ILE A 313 4.27 -10.45 30.14
N ASP A 314 5.10 -10.56 31.17
CA ASP A 314 4.81 -10.11 32.52
C ASP A 314 3.99 -8.82 32.47
N ASP A 315 3.06 -8.67 33.41
CA ASP A 315 2.10 -7.55 33.59
C ASP A 315 2.80 -6.18 33.80
N GLU A 316 4.02 -6.00 33.33
CA GLU A 316 4.75 -4.73 33.27
C GLU A 316 4.30 -3.97 32.03
N THR A 317 3.42 -2.99 32.25
CA THR A 317 3.08 -1.99 31.22
C THR A 317 4.36 -1.32 30.76
N LYS A 318 4.72 -1.53 29.50
CA LYS A 318 5.82 -0.77 28.87
C LYS A 318 5.43 0.70 28.82
N GLU A 319 6.39 1.58 29.05
CA GLU A 319 6.15 3.01 28.91
C GLU A 319 6.03 3.42 27.45
N ILE A 320 6.88 2.86 26.59
CA ILE A 320 6.89 3.13 25.15
C ILE A 320 6.93 1.81 24.38
N GLY A 321 6.05 1.69 23.37
CA GLY A 321 6.07 0.62 22.38
C GLY A 321 6.59 1.11 21.02
N VAL A 322 7.18 0.19 20.24
CA VAL A 322 7.72 0.48 18.91
C VAL A 322 7.06 -0.39 17.85
N VAL A 323 6.44 0.26 16.87
CA VAL A 323 5.91 -0.37 15.64
C VAL A 323 6.86 -0.07 14.49
N ALA A 324 7.26 -1.09 13.74
CA ALA A 324 8.06 -0.90 12.54
C ALA A 324 7.40 -1.58 11.33
N VAL A 325 7.69 -1.10 10.13
CA VAL A 325 7.25 -1.72 8.89
C VAL A 325 8.47 -2.16 8.08
N VAL A 326 8.48 -3.40 7.58
CA VAL A 326 9.58 -3.90 6.75
C VAL A 326 9.12 -5.07 5.87
N ALA A 327 9.75 -5.27 4.71
CA ALA A 327 9.56 -6.44 3.87
C ALA A 327 10.85 -7.29 3.90
N GLY A 328 10.74 -8.51 4.40
CA GLY A 328 11.84 -9.47 4.50
C GLY A 328 12.02 -10.01 5.91
N GLU A 329 12.00 -11.32 6.03
CA GLU A 329 12.03 -12.03 7.32
C GLU A 329 13.33 -11.78 8.11
N GLY A 330 14.47 -11.62 7.40
CA GLY A 330 15.74 -11.30 8.05
C GLY A 330 15.74 -9.87 8.61
N LEU A 331 15.24 -8.90 7.83
CA LEU A 331 15.14 -7.51 8.27
C LEU A 331 14.17 -7.36 9.45
N LYS A 332 13.07 -8.13 9.45
CA LYS A 332 12.11 -8.20 10.56
C LYS A 332 12.80 -8.64 11.86
N LYS A 333 13.55 -9.75 11.81
CA LYS A 333 14.28 -10.27 12.97
C LYS A 333 15.31 -9.27 13.52
N ILE A 334 15.94 -8.49 12.66
CA ILE A 334 16.88 -7.45 13.08
C ILE A 334 16.13 -6.40 13.91
N LEU A 335 15.03 -5.83 13.41
CA LEU A 335 14.27 -4.82 14.15
C LEU A 335 13.67 -5.36 15.45
N GLU A 336 13.16 -6.61 15.46
CA GLU A 336 12.68 -7.27 16.67
C GLU A 336 13.81 -7.44 17.70
N SER A 337 15.01 -7.82 17.27
CA SER A 337 16.18 -7.95 18.15
C SER A 337 16.67 -6.62 18.72
N MET A 338 16.39 -5.51 18.03
CA MET A 338 16.68 -4.15 18.46
C MET A 338 15.60 -3.54 19.37
N GLY A 339 14.48 -4.26 19.62
CA GLY A 339 13.43 -3.85 20.55
C GLY A 339 12.14 -3.35 19.90
N ALA A 340 11.94 -3.54 18.59
CA ALA A 340 10.63 -3.32 17.99
C ALA A 340 9.62 -4.35 18.52
N ASP A 341 8.46 -3.88 19.03
CA ASP A 341 7.43 -4.73 19.64
C ASP A 341 6.56 -5.42 18.59
N ILE A 342 6.18 -4.68 17.55
CA ILE A 342 5.42 -5.22 16.41
C ILE A 342 6.11 -4.78 15.12
N VAL A 343 6.44 -5.75 14.27
CA VAL A 343 6.94 -5.50 12.93
C VAL A 343 5.92 -5.97 11.91
N ILE A 344 5.31 -5.00 11.20
CA ILE A 344 4.32 -5.25 10.16
C ILE A 344 5.07 -5.61 8.87
N GLU A 345 4.69 -6.71 8.24
CA GLU A 345 5.20 -7.05 6.92
C GLU A 345 4.57 -6.11 5.88
N GLY A 346 5.42 -5.36 5.19
CA GLY A 346 4.98 -4.40 4.18
C GLY A 346 6.18 -3.69 3.54
N GLY A 347 5.95 -3.11 2.36
CA GLY A 347 7.03 -2.45 1.62
C GLY A 347 6.55 -1.93 0.28
N GLN A 348 7.45 -1.89 -0.72
CA GLN A 348 7.24 -1.22 -2.02
C GLN A 348 5.99 -1.67 -2.79
N THR A 349 5.61 -2.95 -2.71
CA THR A 349 4.47 -3.51 -3.47
C THR A 349 3.23 -3.78 -2.64
N MET A 350 3.36 -3.81 -1.32
CA MET A 350 2.26 -4.04 -0.37
C MET A 350 2.38 -3.10 0.82
N ASN A 351 1.88 -1.88 0.66
CA ASN A 351 1.83 -0.94 1.76
C ASN A 351 0.73 -1.35 2.75
N PRO A 352 1.02 -1.40 4.08
CA PRO A 352 -0.01 -1.63 5.08
C PRO A 352 -1.08 -0.56 5.02
N SER A 353 -2.33 -0.93 5.33
CA SER A 353 -3.43 0.02 5.43
C SER A 353 -3.33 0.85 6.72
N THR A 354 -4.06 1.95 6.78
CA THR A 354 -4.23 2.70 8.02
C THR A 354 -4.80 1.82 9.15
N GLU A 355 -5.67 0.86 8.81
CA GLU A 355 -6.25 -0.10 9.75
C GLU A 355 -5.20 -1.08 10.28
N ASP A 356 -4.30 -1.60 9.43
CA ASP A 356 -3.21 -2.49 9.84
C ASP A 356 -2.29 -1.79 10.85
N LEU A 357 -1.91 -0.54 10.56
CA LEU A 357 -1.09 0.29 11.42
C LEU A 357 -1.79 0.61 12.75
N LEU A 358 -3.08 0.97 12.70
CA LEU A 358 -3.89 1.25 13.88
C LEU A 358 -4.04 0.00 14.77
N SER A 359 -4.23 -1.16 14.17
CA SER A 359 -4.31 -2.44 14.87
C SER A 359 -3.00 -2.78 15.60
N ALA A 360 -1.86 -2.55 14.94
CA ALA A 360 -0.54 -2.73 15.56
C ALA A 360 -0.33 -1.76 16.74
N ILE A 361 -0.66 -0.47 16.57
CA ILE A 361 -0.59 0.53 17.64
C ILE A 361 -1.42 0.08 18.87
N ASN A 362 -2.65 -0.35 18.63
CA ASN A 362 -3.57 -0.73 19.72
C ASN A 362 -3.19 -2.08 20.34
N GLY A 363 -2.52 -2.97 19.60
CA GLY A 363 -2.06 -4.28 20.07
C GLY A 363 -0.93 -4.25 21.09
N ILE A 364 -0.17 -3.15 21.21
CA ILE A 364 0.92 -3.03 22.17
C ILE A 364 0.37 -2.52 23.51
N ASN A 365 0.72 -3.15 24.63
CA ASN A 365 0.35 -2.68 25.97
C ASN A 365 1.27 -1.54 26.46
N ALA A 366 1.21 -0.40 25.75
CA ALA A 366 1.89 0.83 26.08
C ALA A 366 0.99 2.04 25.80
N SER A 367 1.14 3.11 26.55
CA SER A 367 0.41 4.37 26.34
C SER A 367 1.08 5.27 25.29
N ASN A 368 2.37 5.11 25.09
CA ASN A 368 3.18 5.86 24.13
C ASN A 368 3.70 4.92 23.04
N ILE A 369 3.64 5.34 21.79
CA ILE A 369 4.07 4.51 20.64
C ILE A 369 4.97 5.31 19.71
N LEU A 370 6.07 4.70 19.29
CA LEU A 370 6.91 5.15 18.18
C LEU A 370 6.63 4.31 16.94
N ILE A 371 6.53 4.93 15.79
CA ILE A 371 6.32 4.22 14.51
C ILE A 371 7.48 4.51 13.57
N LEU A 372 8.07 3.44 13.02
CA LEU A 372 9.10 3.44 11.98
C LEU A 372 8.51 2.94 10.67
N PRO A 373 8.05 3.81 9.76
CA PRO A 373 7.44 3.41 8.49
C PRO A 373 8.41 2.71 7.53
N ASN A 374 9.69 3.09 7.54
CA ASN A 374 10.78 2.57 6.70
C ASN A 374 10.46 2.59 5.18
N ASN A 375 9.49 3.42 4.81
CA ASN A 375 9.09 3.63 3.42
C ASN A 375 8.35 4.97 3.32
N SER A 376 8.74 5.81 2.35
CA SER A 376 8.13 7.13 2.15
C SER A 376 6.62 7.07 1.83
N ASN A 377 6.14 5.98 1.23
CA ASN A 377 4.72 5.77 0.92
C ASN A 377 3.87 5.42 2.15
N ILE A 378 4.50 4.97 3.23
CA ILE A 378 3.80 4.54 4.45
C ILE A 378 3.71 5.67 5.48
N ILE A 379 4.58 6.69 5.41
CA ILE A 379 4.63 7.79 6.40
C ILE A 379 3.26 8.45 6.60
N MET A 380 2.54 8.76 5.51
CA MET A 380 1.23 9.40 5.61
C MET A 380 0.18 8.49 6.23
N ALA A 381 0.19 7.19 5.91
CA ALA A 381 -0.71 6.21 6.52
C ALA A 381 -0.43 6.04 8.01
N ALA A 382 0.85 6.04 8.42
CA ALA A 382 1.26 6.00 9.81
C ALA A 382 0.81 7.24 10.59
N GLN A 383 0.97 8.44 10.01
CA GLN A 383 0.48 9.69 10.60
C GLN A 383 -1.04 9.68 10.77
N GLN A 384 -1.75 9.14 9.78
CA GLN A 384 -3.20 9.02 9.84
C GLN A 384 -3.65 8.01 10.91
N ALA A 385 -2.96 6.87 11.04
CA ALA A 385 -3.23 5.91 12.11
C ALA A 385 -2.98 6.52 13.49
N ALA A 386 -1.92 7.33 13.64
CA ALA A 386 -1.61 8.06 14.86
C ALA A 386 -2.72 9.06 15.30
N GLU A 387 -3.44 9.66 14.33
CA GLU A 387 -4.57 10.55 14.62
C GLU A 387 -5.87 9.81 15.06
N LEU A 388 -5.94 8.50 14.81
CA LEU A 388 -7.15 7.69 15.05
C LEU A 388 -7.11 6.92 16.38
N THR A 389 -6.00 6.90 17.08
CA THR A 389 -5.84 6.25 18.39
C THR A 389 -5.93 7.27 19.54
N GLU A 390 -6.25 6.77 20.73
CA GLU A 390 -6.19 7.55 21.98
C GLU A 390 -4.79 7.57 22.60
N LYS A 391 -3.86 6.73 22.11
CA LYS A 391 -2.47 6.66 22.60
C LYS A 391 -1.67 7.86 22.10
N ALA A 392 -0.62 8.22 22.83
CA ALA A 392 0.35 9.20 22.36
C ALA A 392 1.29 8.53 21.34
N VAL A 393 1.19 8.95 20.08
CA VAL A 393 1.95 8.33 18.98
C VAL A 393 2.83 9.36 18.28
N MET A 394 4.11 9.01 18.08
CA MET A 394 5.03 9.78 17.25
C MET A 394 5.55 8.93 16.09
N VAL A 395 5.51 9.49 14.88
CA VAL A 395 6.00 8.84 13.66
C VAL A 395 7.39 9.35 13.34
N VAL A 396 8.40 8.50 13.48
CA VAL A 396 9.79 8.78 13.05
C VAL A 396 9.84 8.59 11.53
N PRO A 397 10.01 9.61 10.69
CA PRO A 397 9.73 9.56 9.26
C PRO A 397 10.85 8.88 8.45
N THR A 398 11.22 7.66 8.83
CA THR A 398 12.19 6.82 8.15
C THR A 398 11.67 6.39 6.78
N LYS A 399 12.51 6.46 5.74
CA LYS A 399 12.12 6.24 4.34
C LYS A 399 12.57 4.89 3.79
N ASN A 400 13.46 4.21 4.50
CA ASN A 400 14.04 2.92 4.13
C ASN A 400 14.49 2.17 5.39
N PHE A 401 14.87 0.90 5.21
CA PHE A 401 15.29 0.05 6.33
C PHE A 401 16.56 0.54 7.03
N PRO A 402 17.66 0.96 6.33
CA PRO A 402 18.83 1.51 6.99
C PRO A 402 18.54 2.67 7.93
N GLN A 403 17.69 3.61 7.51
CA GLN A 403 17.24 4.70 8.37
C GLN A 403 16.47 4.21 9.60
N GLY A 404 15.60 3.20 9.43
CA GLY A 404 14.88 2.61 10.57
C GLY A 404 15.78 1.88 11.54
N MET A 405 16.74 1.13 11.04
CA MET A 405 17.75 0.45 11.85
C MET A 405 18.58 1.46 12.64
N SER A 406 19.10 2.49 11.99
CA SER A 406 19.87 3.54 12.66
C SER A 406 19.03 4.32 13.68
N ALA A 407 17.75 4.62 13.36
CA ALA A 407 16.85 5.23 14.32
C ALA A 407 16.70 4.38 15.59
N MET A 408 16.60 3.05 15.47
CA MET A 408 16.52 2.14 16.62
C MET A 408 17.75 2.16 17.51
N LEU A 409 18.94 2.53 17.01
CA LEU A 409 20.12 2.72 17.85
C LEU A 409 19.99 3.94 18.78
N GLY A 410 19.13 4.90 18.43
CA GLY A 410 18.81 6.05 19.26
C GLY A 410 17.69 5.81 20.28
N TYR A 411 17.06 4.62 20.27
CA TYR A 411 15.99 4.26 21.19
C TYR A 411 16.52 3.79 22.54
N ASP A 412 16.02 4.38 23.62
CA ASP A 412 16.29 3.99 25.01
C ASP A 412 14.95 3.84 25.77
N SER A 413 14.67 2.65 26.24
CA SER A 413 13.45 2.34 26.99
C SER A 413 13.32 3.06 28.33
N GLY A 414 14.39 3.68 28.81
CA GLY A 414 14.42 4.48 30.05
C GLY A 414 14.09 5.96 29.86
N GLU A 415 13.98 6.42 28.61
CA GLU A 415 13.68 7.81 28.27
C GLU A 415 12.22 8.00 27.85
N ASP A 416 11.70 9.24 27.94
CA ASP A 416 10.35 9.57 27.53
C ASP A 416 10.15 9.56 26.00
N LEU A 417 8.89 9.65 25.55
CA LEU A 417 8.51 9.58 24.14
C LEU A 417 9.17 10.68 23.30
N GLU A 418 9.23 11.92 23.79
CA GLU A 418 9.75 13.06 23.05
C GLU A 418 11.28 12.99 22.94
N THR A 419 11.95 12.59 24.03
CA THR A 419 13.39 12.35 24.05
C THR A 419 13.79 11.25 23.07
N ASN A 420 13.10 10.11 23.10
CA ASN A 420 13.33 9.01 22.18
C ASN A 420 13.11 9.43 20.72
N TYR A 421 11.99 10.11 20.43
CA TYR A 421 11.73 10.61 19.08
C TYR A 421 12.88 11.52 18.57
N ASN A 422 13.34 12.44 19.40
CA ASN A 422 14.43 13.35 19.02
C ASN A 422 15.75 12.61 18.82
N ASN A 423 16.10 11.67 19.69
CA ASN A 423 17.30 10.86 19.57
C ASN A 423 17.27 10.02 18.29
N MET A 424 16.14 9.33 18.03
CA MET A 424 15.97 8.55 16.82
C MET A 424 16.06 9.42 15.56
N MET A 425 15.50 10.63 15.59
CA MET A 425 15.59 11.60 14.48
C MET A 425 17.03 12.05 14.21
N GLU A 426 17.88 12.18 15.22
CA GLU A 426 19.29 12.54 15.05
C GLU A 426 20.10 11.38 14.48
N HIS A 427 19.87 10.15 14.94
CA HIS A 427 20.65 8.98 14.56
C HIS A 427 20.59 8.67 13.05
N PHE A 428 19.43 8.76 12.42
CA PHE A 428 19.34 8.37 11.00
C PHE A 428 19.68 9.49 9.99
N LYS A 429 19.98 10.71 10.44
CA LYS A 429 20.26 11.84 9.54
C LYS A 429 21.50 11.65 8.67
N ASN A 430 22.48 10.93 9.17
CA ASN A 430 23.79 10.79 8.53
C ASN A 430 23.96 9.42 7.81
N ILE A 431 22.92 8.61 7.80
CA ILE A 431 22.95 7.31 7.14
C ILE A 431 22.74 7.48 5.65
N LEU A 432 23.70 7.00 4.86
CA LEU A 432 23.56 6.87 3.42
C LEU A 432 22.94 5.53 3.06
N THR A 433 21.91 5.56 2.22
CA THR A 433 21.22 4.33 1.76
C THR A 433 21.48 4.08 0.29
N GLY A 434 22.06 2.91 0.01
CA GLY A 434 22.20 2.35 -1.33
C GLY A 434 21.22 1.20 -1.55
N GLU A 435 20.66 1.10 -2.76
CA GLU A 435 19.72 0.03 -3.14
C GLU A 435 20.08 -0.52 -4.51
N ILE A 436 20.06 -1.83 -4.65
CA ILE A 436 20.26 -2.54 -5.92
C ILE A 436 18.98 -3.26 -6.29
N THR A 437 18.40 -2.89 -7.42
CA THR A 437 17.16 -3.48 -7.95
C THR A 437 17.24 -3.64 -9.47
N TYR A 438 16.16 -3.99 -10.11
CA TYR A 438 16.08 -4.15 -11.57
C TYR A 438 15.00 -3.27 -12.19
N ALA A 439 15.22 -2.86 -13.43
CA ALA A 439 14.29 -2.07 -14.21
C ALA A 439 13.10 -2.91 -14.69
N ILE A 440 11.88 -2.53 -14.33
CA ILE A 440 10.65 -3.21 -14.77
C ILE A 440 10.19 -2.79 -16.17
N ARG A 441 10.77 -1.73 -16.74
CA ARG A 441 10.44 -1.18 -18.06
C ARG A 441 11.62 -0.40 -18.68
N ASN A 442 11.51 -0.12 -19.98
CA ASN A 442 12.43 0.83 -20.64
C ASN A 442 12.07 2.26 -20.22
N THR A 443 13.07 3.05 -19.87
CA THR A 443 12.90 4.46 -19.49
C THR A 443 14.21 5.21 -19.69
N VAL A 444 14.18 6.53 -19.55
CA VAL A 444 15.38 7.39 -19.51
C VAL A 444 15.33 8.16 -18.19
N PHE A 445 16.40 8.12 -17.42
CA PHE A 445 16.52 8.86 -16.17
C PHE A 445 17.73 9.82 -16.25
N GLY A 446 17.47 11.11 -16.40
CA GLY A 446 18.52 12.08 -16.75
C GLY A 446 19.15 11.73 -18.11
N ASP A 447 20.46 11.50 -18.12
CA ASP A 447 21.21 11.07 -19.32
C ASP A 447 21.40 9.54 -19.40
N ILE A 448 20.80 8.78 -18.48
CA ILE A 448 20.95 7.31 -18.39
C ILE A 448 19.78 6.65 -19.13
N GLU A 449 20.10 5.93 -20.21
CA GLU A 449 19.14 5.02 -20.86
C GLU A 449 19.05 3.72 -20.07
N ILE A 450 17.82 3.33 -19.70
CA ILE A 450 17.51 2.15 -18.91
C ILE A 450 16.64 1.22 -19.73
N THR A 451 17.08 -0.01 -19.90
CA THR A 451 16.33 -1.07 -20.57
C THR A 451 15.70 -2.01 -19.53
N GLN A 452 14.52 -2.52 -19.83
CA GLN A 452 13.87 -3.52 -18.96
C GLN A 452 14.82 -4.68 -18.64
N GLY A 453 14.94 -5.01 -17.35
CA GLY A 453 15.86 -6.02 -16.83
C GLY A 453 17.27 -5.52 -16.56
N ASP A 454 17.59 -4.23 -16.79
CA ASP A 454 18.85 -3.65 -16.32
C ASP A 454 18.86 -3.61 -14.79
N ILE A 455 20.04 -3.84 -14.22
CA ILE A 455 20.28 -3.64 -12.80
C ILE A 455 20.52 -2.17 -12.53
N LEU A 456 19.88 -1.65 -11.50
CA LEU A 456 19.91 -0.25 -11.10
C LEU A 456 20.62 -0.11 -9.75
N ALA A 457 21.58 0.79 -9.66
CA ALA A 457 22.13 1.26 -8.40
C ALA A 457 21.51 2.60 -8.05
N ILE A 458 20.88 2.65 -6.90
CA ILE A 458 20.19 3.81 -6.36
C ILE A 458 20.94 4.27 -5.12
N LEU A 459 21.30 5.54 -5.05
CA LEU A 459 21.87 6.19 -3.87
C LEU A 459 20.98 7.35 -3.45
N GLU A 460 20.49 7.33 -2.21
CA GLU A 460 19.57 8.34 -1.67
C GLU A 460 18.38 8.64 -2.62
N GLY A 461 17.78 7.58 -3.21
CA GLY A 461 16.65 7.68 -4.13
C GLY A 461 16.98 8.12 -5.56
N ASN A 462 18.27 8.32 -5.90
CA ASN A 462 18.71 8.68 -7.24
C ASN A 462 19.40 7.51 -7.94
N ILE A 463 19.02 7.21 -9.18
CA ILE A 463 19.72 6.21 -9.99
C ILE A 463 21.05 6.81 -10.43
N ILE A 464 22.16 6.18 -10.00
CA ILE A 464 23.52 6.66 -10.28
C ILE A 464 24.29 5.74 -11.23
N HIS A 465 23.97 4.44 -11.25
CA HIS A 465 24.57 3.47 -12.16
C HIS A 465 23.52 2.51 -12.71
N THR A 466 23.76 1.97 -13.90
CA THR A 466 22.97 0.91 -14.51
C THR A 466 23.86 -0.08 -15.26
N GLY A 467 23.42 -1.32 -15.36
CA GLY A 467 24.17 -2.36 -16.08
C GLY A 467 23.43 -3.70 -16.13
N LYS A 468 24.09 -4.74 -16.62
CA LYS A 468 23.48 -6.08 -16.75
C LYS A 468 23.83 -7.04 -15.61
N GLY A 469 24.94 -6.81 -14.91
CA GLY A 469 25.44 -7.68 -13.85
C GLY A 469 25.17 -7.12 -12.46
N ILE A 470 24.47 -7.86 -11.60
CA ILE A 470 24.17 -7.46 -10.22
C ILE A 470 25.47 -7.08 -9.49
N ARG A 471 26.48 -7.97 -9.52
CA ARG A 471 27.74 -7.76 -8.81
C ARG A 471 28.50 -6.52 -9.30
N ASP A 472 28.59 -6.31 -10.62
CA ASP A 472 29.34 -5.20 -11.19
C ASP A 472 28.69 -3.84 -10.82
N VAL A 473 27.35 -3.77 -10.91
CA VAL A 473 26.59 -2.56 -10.55
C VAL A 473 26.65 -2.32 -9.04
N THR A 474 26.61 -3.37 -8.23
CA THR A 474 26.76 -3.25 -6.77
C THR A 474 28.15 -2.74 -6.40
N MET A 475 29.21 -3.27 -7.01
CA MET A 475 30.57 -2.78 -6.79
C MET A 475 30.77 -1.33 -7.21
N GLN A 476 30.10 -0.85 -8.26
CA GLN A 476 30.10 0.57 -8.64
C GLN A 476 29.45 1.44 -7.57
N LEU A 477 28.28 1.02 -7.04
CA LEU A 477 27.62 1.72 -5.95
C LEU A 477 28.49 1.78 -4.69
N LEU A 478 29.02 0.64 -4.26
CA LEU A 478 29.93 0.56 -3.10
C LEU A 478 31.16 1.43 -3.28
N THR A 479 31.74 1.46 -4.48
CA THR A 479 32.85 2.35 -4.80
C THR A 479 32.46 3.81 -4.62
N THR A 480 31.29 4.21 -5.11
CA THR A 480 30.78 5.59 -4.95
C THR A 480 30.61 5.95 -3.47
N MET A 481 30.04 5.04 -2.67
CA MET A 481 29.80 5.27 -1.23
C MET A 481 31.13 5.43 -0.46
N VAL A 482 32.18 4.66 -0.81
CA VAL A 482 33.48 4.75 -0.14
C VAL A 482 34.31 5.93 -0.64
N GLU A 483 34.39 6.14 -1.95
CA GLU A 483 35.34 7.13 -2.53
C GLU A 483 34.78 8.56 -2.57
N ASN A 484 33.45 8.72 -2.72
CA ASN A 484 32.83 10.03 -2.82
C ASN A 484 32.17 10.49 -1.53
N GLU A 485 31.68 9.56 -0.71
CA GLU A 485 30.93 9.85 0.52
C GLU A 485 31.71 9.48 1.79
N GLU A 486 32.95 9.01 1.64
CA GLU A 486 33.92 8.75 2.73
C GLU A 486 33.40 7.74 3.79
N ALA A 487 32.59 6.73 3.38
CA ALA A 487 32.06 5.73 4.29
C ALA A 487 33.15 4.85 4.90
N GLU A 488 33.13 4.68 6.22
CA GLU A 488 34.05 3.84 7.00
C GLU A 488 33.46 2.46 7.33
N LEU A 489 32.12 2.37 7.41
CA LEU A 489 31.36 1.13 7.64
C LEU A 489 30.32 0.96 6.53
N ILE A 490 30.30 -0.24 5.95
CA ILE A 490 29.29 -0.67 4.98
C ILE A 490 28.55 -1.88 5.54
N THR A 491 27.26 -1.76 5.71
CA THR A 491 26.37 -2.89 6.08
C THR A 491 25.48 -3.28 4.91
N VAL A 492 25.54 -4.52 4.48
CA VAL A 492 24.84 -5.04 3.31
C VAL A 492 23.81 -6.09 3.70
N PHE A 493 22.57 -5.91 3.25
CA PHE A 493 21.47 -6.84 3.43
C PHE A 493 21.12 -7.46 2.07
N TYR A 494 21.33 -8.78 1.88
CA TYR A 494 20.99 -9.44 0.63
C TYR A 494 19.54 -9.95 0.61
N GLY A 495 18.91 -9.81 -0.56
CA GLY A 495 17.50 -10.14 -0.78
C GLY A 495 17.25 -11.63 -0.97
N LYS A 496 15.97 -11.99 -1.08
CA LYS A 496 15.53 -13.40 -1.20
C LYS A 496 15.98 -14.10 -2.48
N ASP A 497 16.28 -13.34 -3.54
CA ASP A 497 16.64 -13.85 -4.86
C ASP A 497 18.15 -14.07 -5.03
N LEU A 498 18.95 -13.84 -3.98
CA LEU A 498 20.38 -14.06 -3.92
C LEU A 498 20.71 -15.17 -2.91
N ASP A 499 21.71 -15.97 -3.22
CA ASP A 499 22.24 -16.92 -2.25
C ASP A 499 23.40 -16.32 -1.42
N GLU A 500 23.69 -16.98 -0.29
CA GLU A 500 24.73 -16.53 0.63
C GLU A 500 26.13 -16.57 0.00
N GLU A 501 26.39 -17.48 -0.94
CA GLU A 501 27.70 -17.62 -1.59
C GLU A 501 27.98 -16.46 -2.55
N GLU A 502 26.94 -16.01 -3.29
CA GLU A 502 27.02 -14.83 -4.14
C GLU A 502 27.30 -13.57 -3.31
N ALA A 503 26.59 -13.41 -2.18
CA ALA A 503 26.79 -12.28 -1.28
C ALA A 503 28.19 -12.30 -0.61
N LYS A 504 28.70 -13.46 -0.19
CA LYS A 504 30.07 -13.62 0.33
C LYS A 504 31.14 -13.36 -0.72
N THR A 505 30.88 -13.69 -1.97
CA THR A 505 31.80 -13.38 -3.07
C THR A 505 31.94 -11.87 -3.25
N LEU A 506 30.82 -11.12 -3.20
CA LEU A 506 30.82 -9.66 -3.20
C LEU A 506 31.66 -9.10 -2.04
N GLN A 507 31.44 -9.59 -0.80
CA GLN A 507 32.20 -9.18 0.37
C GLN A 507 33.71 -9.41 0.22
N GLN A 508 34.11 -10.57 -0.31
CA GLN A 508 35.53 -10.90 -0.52
C GLN A 508 36.19 -9.92 -1.53
N GLU A 509 35.47 -9.61 -2.61
CA GLU A 509 35.94 -8.68 -3.63
C GLU A 509 36.05 -7.25 -3.08
N PHE A 510 35.03 -6.82 -2.32
CA PHE A 510 35.04 -5.52 -1.63
C PHE A 510 36.21 -5.39 -0.65
N ASN A 511 36.36 -6.34 0.27
CA ASN A 511 37.42 -6.32 1.29
C ASN A 511 38.84 -6.34 0.68
N LYS A 512 38.99 -6.97 -0.49
CA LYS A 512 40.27 -6.93 -1.23
C LYS A 512 40.55 -5.54 -1.82
N LYS A 513 39.50 -4.83 -2.24
CA LYS A 513 39.63 -3.47 -2.83
C LYS A 513 39.77 -2.41 -1.76
N TYR A 514 39.00 -2.54 -0.66
CA TYR A 514 38.92 -1.55 0.43
C TYR A 514 39.22 -2.20 1.81
N PRO A 515 40.47 -2.59 2.09
CA PRO A 515 40.80 -3.34 3.29
C PRO A 515 40.67 -2.55 4.61
N ASN A 516 40.51 -1.25 4.54
CA ASN A 516 40.35 -0.35 5.70
C ASN A 516 38.89 0.03 5.98
N VAL A 517 37.95 -0.38 5.14
CA VAL A 517 36.51 -0.15 5.33
C VAL A 517 35.90 -1.42 5.91
N GLU A 518 35.15 -1.28 6.99
CA GLU A 518 34.44 -2.40 7.61
C GLU A 518 33.24 -2.82 6.73
N PHE A 519 33.06 -4.13 6.54
CA PHE A 519 31.98 -4.66 5.71
C PHE A 519 31.22 -5.75 6.45
N GLU A 520 29.98 -5.46 6.78
CA GLU A 520 29.05 -6.39 7.39
C GLU A 520 28.05 -6.94 6.36
N LEU A 521 27.69 -8.22 6.50
CA LEU A 521 26.79 -8.90 5.58
C LEU A 521 25.71 -9.68 6.34
N TYR A 522 24.44 -9.36 6.05
CA TYR A 522 23.28 -9.97 6.68
C TYR A 522 22.28 -10.48 5.65
N GLN A 523 21.57 -11.54 5.99
CA GLN A 523 20.42 -11.99 5.21
C GLN A 523 19.21 -11.10 5.54
N GLY A 524 18.81 -10.27 4.60
CA GLY A 524 17.62 -9.44 4.73
C GLY A 524 16.35 -10.19 4.31
N GLY A 525 16.44 -10.97 3.23
CA GLY A 525 15.32 -11.71 2.65
C GLY A 525 14.26 -10.81 2.01
N GLN A 526 14.57 -9.52 1.77
CA GLN A 526 13.68 -8.56 1.15
C GLN A 526 13.38 -8.94 -0.31
N PRO A 527 12.13 -8.72 -0.78
CA PRO A 527 11.78 -8.85 -2.18
C PRO A 527 12.25 -7.62 -2.98
N LEU A 528 12.32 -7.71 -4.30
CA LEU A 528 12.60 -6.63 -5.25
C LEU A 528 14.02 -6.07 -5.22
N TYR A 529 14.62 -5.92 -4.06
CA TYR A 529 15.99 -5.44 -3.92
C TYR A 529 16.94 -6.60 -3.75
N HIS A 530 17.92 -6.69 -4.67
CA HIS A 530 19.02 -7.66 -4.54
C HIS A 530 19.87 -7.33 -3.33
N TYR A 531 20.17 -6.04 -3.13
CA TYR A 531 20.86 -5.56 -1.94
C TYR A 531 20.23 -4.26 -1.44
N ILE A 532 20.17 -4.13 -0.11
CA ILE A 532 19.98 -2.86 0.59
C ILE A 532 21.28 -2.61 1.35
N ILE A 533 21.81 -1.41 1.27
CA ILE A 533 23.13 -1.05 1.78
C ILE A 533 23.01 0.17 2.68
N SER A 534 23.57 0.07 3.87
CA SER A 534 23.80 1.20 4.77
C SER A 534 25.27 1.59 4.71
N ALA A 535 25.55 2.87 4.72
CA ALA A 535 26.92 3.37 4.82
C ALA A 535 27.01 4.50 5.86
N GLU A 536 28.06 4.42 6.68
CA GLU A 536 28.36 5.33 7.77
C GLU A 536 29.79 5.86 7.68
#